data_6e0e1f07eda58186ea437589fccc9c1e
#
_entry.id   6e0e1f07eda58186ea437589fccc9c1e
#
_cell.length_a   1.000
_cell.length_b   1.000
_cell.length_c   1.000
_cell.angle_alpha   90.00
_cell.angle_beta   90.00
_cell.angle_gamma   90.00
#
_symmetry.space_group_name_H-M   'P 1'
#
loop_
_entity.id
_entity.type
_entity.pdbx_description
1 polymer ?
#
loop_
_entity_poly.entity_id
_entity_poly.type
_entity_poly.pdbx_seq_one_letter_code
_entity_poly.pdbx_strand_id
1 'polypeptide(L)'
;MKTLPKTGVMRRIAAAVDGWVRSFSPKDKDLYVDRQTESETGAEVTPKTVLQVDAAWSCVRLISETIATLPLSMFERTSGGKRVAGQHPLHFVIHDQPNADSTASVFWEAMVAAMLLRGAAHAEKLYAGNRLIGLSFLDPDKLVVNRDIQGRKIFVYPRTDGSRRVIPRERIWIIPGFTLDGLNGVSVISYGAKVFGAAIAADRAAARTFKNGLLQTVYYKVATFLKPDQRDEFKKNLMGTIERGETPLLEGGTDAGSLGIKPSDAQLLESRAFSVESICRWFRVPPWMVGHTEKSTSWGSGIEQQMIGFLTFTLGPWLRRIEQAISKDLLTAGERTRYYAKFAVEGLLRADSAGRAAFYAAMVNNGILTRDEVRELEDREPMGGNAAVLTVQSAMLPLDALGQNDQQAQQVRASLRALLGIEEPAAARD
;
A
#
# COMPACT_ATOMS: atom_id res chain seq x y z
N MET A 1 -22.57 47.11 -33.30
CA MET A 1 -22.44 45.91 -32.43
C MET A 1 -21.25 46.13 -31.53
N LYS A 2 -21.46 46.45 -30.25
CA LYS A 2 -20.41 46.71 -29.25
C LYS A 2 -20.15 45.40 -28.51
N THR A 3 -18.96 44.84 -28.68
CA THR A 3 -18.48 43.68 -27.91
C THR A 3 -18.14 44.11 -26.49
N LEU A 4 -18.82 43.54 -25.51
CA LEU A 4 -18.57 43.75 -24.09
C LEU A 4 -17.31 42.98 -23.66
N PRO A 5 -16.45 43.54 -22.81
CA PRO A 5 -15.23 42.84 -22.33
C PRO A 5 -15.56 41.85 -21.21
N LYS A 6 -15.53 40.56 -21.52
CA LYS A 6 -15.73 39.47 -20.57
C LYS A 6 -14.59 39.26 -19.56
N THR A 7 -13.51 40.03 -19.61
CA THR A 7 -12.28 39.83 -18.81
C THR A 7 -12.29 40.45 -17.41
N GLY A 8 -13.18 41.40 -17.13
CA GLY A 8 -13.19 42.11 -15.85
C GLY A 8 -13.82 41.35 -14.68
N VAL A 9 -14.87 40.60 -14.94
CA VAL A 9 -15.62 39.90 -13.88
C VAL A 9 -14.88 38.67 -13.38
N MET A 10 -14.26 37.85 -14.25
CA MET A 10 -13.47 36.73 -13.85
C MET A 10 -12.21 37.12 -13.08
N ARG A 11 -11.57 38.24 -13.43
CA ARG A 11 -10.40 38.76 -12.72
C ARG A 11 -10.78 39.31 -11.34
N ARG A 12 -11.97 39.86 -11.17
CA ARG A 12 -12.48 40.30 -9.86
C ARG A 12 -12.86 39.13 -8.98
N ILE A 13 -13.45 38.07 -9.53
CA ILE A 13 -13.75 36.84 -8.79
C ILE A 13 -12.43 36.13 -8.38
N ALA A 14 -11.46 36.05 -9.26
CA ALA A 14 -10.13 35.45 -8.93
C ALA A 14 -9.40 36.30 -7.86
N ALA A 15 -9.43 37.63 -7.93
CA ALA A 15 -8.83 38.49 -6.93
C ALA A 15 -9.58 38.46 -5.59
N ALA A 16 -10.92 38.33 -5.60
CA ALA A 16 -11.71 38.15 -4.40
C ALA A 16 -11.43 36.79 -3.73
N VAL A 17 -11.28 35.72 -4.51
CA VAL A 17 -10.91 34.39 -4.01
C VAL A 17 -9.49 34.43 -3.45
N ASP A 18 -8.54 35.08 -4.11
CA ASP A 18 -7.14 35.19 -3.63
C ASP A 18 -7.03 36.09 -2.38
N GLY A 19 -7.80 37.16 -2.31
CA GLY A 19 -7.91 38.02 -1.12
C GLY A 19 -8.60 37.29 0.04
N TRP A 20 -9.62 36.50 -0.26
CA TRP A 20 -10.34 35.72 0.71
C TRP A 20 -9.51 34.55 1.27
N VAL A 21 -8.74 33.85 0.41
CA VAL A 21 -7.79 32.81 0.83
C VAL A 21 -6.65 33.36 1.69
N ARG A 22 -6.22 34.63 1.46
CA ARG A 22 -5.19 35.30 2.28
C ARG A 22 -5.69 35.77 3.65
N SER A 23 -7.00 35.92 3.83
CA SER A 23 -7.60 36.40 5.09
C SER A 23 -7.75 35.29 6.15
N PHE A 24 -7.47 34.04 5.81
CA PHE A 24 -7.53 32.94 6.77
C PHE A 24 -6.31 32.93 7.71
N SER A 25 -6.60 32.90 9.02
CA SER A 25 -5.58 32.88 10.06
C SER A 25 -4.68 31.66 9.96
N PRO A 26 -3.36 31.80 10.22
CA PRO A 26 -2.43 30.66 10.25
C PRO A 26 -2.79 29.55 11.22
N LYS A 27 -3.70 29.80 12.19
CA LYS A 27 -4.13 28.82 13.19
C LYS A 27 -5.01 27.69 12.62
N ASP A 28 -5.63 27.89 11.46
CA ASP A 28 -6.48 26.86 10.82
C ASP A 28 -5.73 25.91 9.89
N LYS A 29 -4.41 26.01 9.83
CA LYS A 29 -3.55 25.10 9.06
C LYS A 29 -3.47 23.68 9.61
N ASP A 30 -4.10 23.40 10.74
CA ASP A 30 -3.85 22.19 11.55
C ASP A 30 -4.53 20.90 11.05
N LEU A 31 -5.28 20.90 9.96
CA LEU A 31 -6.03 19.70 9.55
C LEU A 31 -5.30 18.75 8.61
N TYR A 32 -4.32 19.24 7.85
CA TYR A 32 -3.47 18.45 6.96
C TYR A 32 -2.07 19.07 6.79
N VAL A 33 -1.67 19.94 7.70
CA VAL A 33 -0.31 20.43 7.70
C VAL A 33 0.57 19.32 8.22
N ASP A 34 1.49 18.92 7.37
CA ASP A 34 2.77 18.41 7.79
C ASP A 34 3.22 19.28 8.97
N ARG A 35 2.93 18.87 10.19
CA ARG A 35 3.77 19.28 11.29
C ARG A 35 5.12 18.76 10.88
N GLN A 36 6.01 19.66 10.45
CA GLN A 36 7.43 19.38 10.48
C GLN A 36 7.67 18.91 11.90
N THR A 37 7.59 17.59 12.07
CA THR A 37 7.76 17.00 13.38
C THR A 37 9.25 16.93 13.52
N GLU A 38 9.84 17.97 14.15
CA GLU A 38 11.22 17.91 14.61
C GLU A 38 11.28 16.68 15.50
N SER A 39 12.05 15.69 15.06
CA SER A 39 12.31 14.53 15.90
C SER A 39 13.25 14.96 17.03
N GLU A 40 13.23 14.27 18.16
CA GLU A 40 14.17 14.46 19.26
C GLU A 40 15.65 14.44 18.80
N THR A 41 15.92 13.90 17.62
CA THR A 41 17.24 13.85 16.98
C THR A 41 17.58 15.09 16.15
N GLY A 42 16.69 16.10 16.06
CA GLY A 42 16.84 17.26 15.19
C GLY A 42 16.76 16.95 13.69
N ALA A 43 16.36 15.72 13.31
CA ALA A 43 16.15 15.37 11.92
C ALA A 43 14.75 15.83 11.48
N GLU A 44 14.68 16.49 10.33
CA GLU A 44 13.42 16.86 9.70
C GLU A 44 12.73 15.58 9.16
N VAL A 45 11.52 15.30 9.66
CA VAL A 45 10.72 14.13 9.29
C VAL A 45 9.57 14.57 8.40
N THR A 46 9.74 14.39 7.11
CA THR A 46 8.73 14.65 6.07
C THR A 46 8.57 13.39 5.20
N PRO A 47 7.51 13.25 4.43
CA PRO A 47 7.40 12.15 3.46
C PRO A 47 8.63 12.04 2.54
N LYS A 48 9.19 13.17 2.11
CA LYS A 48 10.39 13.17 1.25
C LYS A 48 11.63 12.64 1.96
N THR A 49 11.86 13.04 3.21
CA THR A 49 13.04 12.58 3.97
C THR A 49 12.88 11.14 4.45
N VAL A 50 11.66 10.71 4.78
CA VAL A 50 11.37 9.32 5.18
C VAL A 50 11.52 8.36 3.99
N LEU A 51 11.10 8.75 2.79
CA LEU A 51 11.27 7.93 1.58
C LEU A 51 12.75 7.82 1.12
N GLN A 52 13.68 8.56 1.72
CA GLN A 52 15.12 8.35 1.52
C GLN A 52 15.66 7.18 2.37
N VAL A 53 14.89 6.72 3.36
CA VAL A 53 15.22 5.53 4.14
C VAL A 53 14.73 4.30 3.38
N ASP A 54 15.64 3.39 3.05
CA ASP A 54 15.40 2.21 2.20
C ASP A 54 14.24 1.33 2.67
N ALA A 55 14.17 1.04 3.97
CA ALA A 55 13.09 0.26 4.56
C ALA A 55 11.71 0.94 4.41
N ALA A 56 11.64 2.26 4.57
CA ALA A 56 10.40 3.00 4.41
C ALA A 56 9.96 3.03 2.94
N TRP A 57 10.90 3.29 2.02
CA TRP A 57 10.67 3.23 0.59
C TRP A 57 10.13 1.86 0.17
N SER A 58 10.80 0.78 0.60
CA SER A 58 10.42 -0.59 0.28
C SER A 58 9.04 -0.97 0.83
N CYS A 59 8.71 -0.57 2.07
CA CYS A 59 7.39 -0.82 2.66
C CYS A 59 6.27 -0.10 1.90
N VAL A 60 6.46 1.18 1.57
CA VAL A 60 5.45 1.98 0.85
C VAL A 60 5.23 1.42 -0.54
N ARG A 61 6.30 1.11 -1.28
CA ARG A 61 6.21 0.48 -2.60
C ARG A 61 5.52 -0.87 -2.56
N LEU A 62 5.95 -1.75 -1.65
CA LEU A 62 5.37 -3.08 -1.54
C LEU A 62 3.85 -3.03 -1.34
N ILE A 63 3.36 -2.18 -0.44
CA ILE A 63 1.92 -2.07 -0.18
C ILE A 63 1.20 -1.43 -1.36
N SER A 64 1.70 -0.30 -1.88
CA SER A 64 1.02 0.45 -2.93
C SER A 64 1.01 -0.31 -4.27
N GLU A 65 2.13 -0.87 -4.70
CA GLU A 65 2.24 -1.67 -5.92
C GLU A 65 1.41 -2.95 -5.83
N THR A 66 1.45 -3.66 -4.68
CA THR A 66 0.64 -4.87 -4.51
C THR A 66 -0.85 -4.58 -4.61
N ILE A 67 -1.35 -3.51 -3.95
CA ILE A 67 -2.77 -3.14 -4.04
C ILE A 67 -3.12 -2.67 -5.45
N ALA A 68 -2.25 -1.90 -6.10
CA ALA A 68 -2.47 -1.36 -7.45
C ALA A 68 -2.52 -2.44 -8.55
N THR A 69 -1.87 -3.58 -8.32
CA THR A 69 -1.89 -4.72 -9.25
C THR A 69 -3.08 -5.65 -9.06
N LEU A 70 -3.83 -5.52 -7.94
CA LEU A 70 -5.02 -6.31 -7.73
C LEU A 70 -6.17 -5.82 -8.62
N PRO A 71 -6.82 -6.71 -9.40
CA PRO A 71 -8.00 -6.33 -10.16
C PRO A 71 -9.12 -5.84 -9.25
N LEU A 72 -9.56 -4.60 -9.45
CA LEU A 72 -10.69 -4.01 -8.74
C LEU A 72 -11.89 -3.94 -9.66
N SER A 73 -12.87 -4.81 -9.44
CA SER A 73 -14.03 -4.95 -10.31
C SER A 73 -15.33 -4.51 -9.64
N MET A 74 -16.28 -4.04 -10.46
CA MET A 74 -17.67 -3.84 -10.05
C MET A 74 -18.42 -5.16 -10.12
N PHE A 75 -19.19 -5.46 -9.08
CA PHE A 75 -20.06 -6.61 -9.00
C PHE A 75 -21.52 -6.20 -8.80
N GLU A 76 -22.42 -6.98 -9.37
CA GLU A 76 -23.85 -6.90 -9.17
C GLU A 76 -24.31 -8.04 -8.27
N ARG A 77 -25.14 -7.73 -7.26
CA ARG A 77 -25.83 -8.73 -6.45
C ARG A 77 -27.01 -9.28 -7.22
N THR A 78 -27.05 -10.59 -7.39
CA THR A 78 -28.16 -11.31 -8.03
C THR A 78 -28.82 -12.25 -7.02
N SER A 79 -29.99 -12.78 -7.32
CA SER A 79 -30.68 -13.78 -6.47
C SER A 79 -29.87 -15.06 -6.27
N GLY A 80 -29.02 -15.42 -7.24
CA GLY A 80 -28.16 -16.61 -7.19
C GLY A 80 -26.72 -16.36 -6.77
N GLY A 81 -26.37 -15.11 -6.34
CA GLY A 81 -24.99 -14.79 -5.94
C GLY A 81 -24.49 -13.44 -6.44
N LYS A 82 -23.37 -13.41 -7.10
CA LYS A 82 -22.75 -12.19 -7.65
C LYS A 82 -22.30 -12.42 -9.10
N ARG A 83 -22.34 -11.38 -9.92
CA ARG A 83 -21.71 -11.38 -11.25
C ARG A 83 -20.90 -10.10 -11.45
N VAL A 84 -19.91 -10.15 -12.31
CA VAL A 84 -19.14 -8.96 -12.72
C VAL A 84 -20.07 -8.01 -13.49
N ALA A 85 -20.10 -6.74 -13.09
CA ALA A 85 -20.89 -5.69 -13.72
C ALA A 85 -20.03 -4.85 -14.67
N GLY A 86 -19.41 -5.50 -15.68
CA GLY A 86 -18.49 -4.85 -16.64
C GLY A 86 -19.13 -3.72 -17.45
N GLN A 87 -20.46 -3.71 -17.63
CA GLN A 87 -21.20 -2.66 -18.31
C GLN A 87 -21.49 -1.45 -17.40
N HIS A 88 -21.21 -1.54 -16.10
CA HIS A 88 -21.41 -0.41 -15.20
C HIS A 88 -20.39 0.70 -15.49
N PRO A 89 -20.80 1.98 -15.65
CA PRO A 89 -19.86 3.06 -16.03
C PRO A 89 -18.66 3.19 -15.10
N LEU A 90 -18.85 2.96 -13.81
CA LEU A 90 -17.80 3.02 -12.82
C LEU A 90 -16.79 1.87 -12.96
N HIS A 91 -17.16 0.73 -13.58
CA HIS A 91 -16.26 -0.40 -13.77
C HIS A 91 -15.00 0.03 -14.54
N PHE A 92 -15.18 0.61 -15.72
CA PHE A 92 -14.09 1.09 -16.55
C PHE A 92 -13.18 2.11 -15.81
N VAL A 93 -13.80 3.03 -15.05
CA VAL A 93 -13.07 4.08 -14.31
C VAL A 93 -12.18 3.52 -13.21
N ILE A 94 -12.61 2.48 -12.49
CA ILE A 94 -11.83 1.95 -11.36
C ILE A 94 -10.93 0.78 -11.76
N HIS A 95 -11.27 0.06 -12.84
CA HIS A 95 -10.59 -1.15 -13.29
C HIS A 95 -9.54 -0.86 -14.36
N ASP A 96 -9.89 -0.05 -15.37
CA ASP A 96 -9.03 0.12 -16.56
C ASP A 96 -8.36 1.48 -16.58
N GLN A 97 -9.15 2.56 -16.62
CA GLN A 97 -8.65 3.90 -16.87
C GLN A 97 -9.43 4.97 -16.09
N PRO A 98 -8.90 5.50 -14.99
CA PRO A 98 -9.55 6.54 -14.20
C PRO A 98 -9.67 7.88 -14.93
N ASN A 99 -8.71 8.23 -15.78
CA ASN A 99 -8.67 9.47 -16.56
C ASN A 99 -7.79 9.31 -17.80
N ALA A 100 -7.68 10.37 -18.61
CA ALA A 100 -6.91 10.35 -19.83
C ALA A 100 -5.39 10.18 -19.63
N ASP A 101 -4.87 10.56 -18.46
CA ASP A 101 -3.44 10.68 -18.20
C ASP A 101 -2.86 9.47 -17.45
N SER A 102 -3.70 8.64 -16.81
CA SER A 102 -3.24 7.54 -15.96
C SER A 102 -4.03 6.25 -16.14
N THR A 103 -3.34 5.13 -16.06
CA THR A 103 -3.94 3.80 -15.93
C THR A 103 -4.47 3.58 -14.51
N ALA A 104 -5.31 2.57 -14.31
CA ALA A 104 -5.83 2.22 -12.98
C ALA A 104 -4.69 1.90 -12.01
N SER A 105 -3.67 1.13 -12.43
CA SER A 105 -2.54 0.78 -11.56
C SER A 105 -1.81 2.01 -11.05
N VAL A 106 -1.43 2.95 -11.92
CA VAL A 106 -0.73 4.18 -11.53
C VAL A 106 -1.58 5.05 -10.59
N PHE A 107 -2.87 5.13 -10.87
CA PHE A 107 -3.80 5.88 -10.03
C PHE A 107 -3.92 5.27 -8.63
N TRP A 108 -4.12 3.95 -8.53
CA TRP A 108 -4.26 3.28 -7.24
C TRP A 108 -2.96 3.27 -6.44
N GLU A 109 -1.82 3.13 -7.11
CA GLU A 109 -0.50 3.26 -6.48
C GLU A 109 -0.35 4.63 -5.80
N ALA A 110 -0.64 5.71 -6.53
CA ALA A 110 -0.59 7.07 -5.99
C ALA A 110 -1.58 7.28 -4.84
N MET A 111 -2.82 6.77 -4.97
CA MET A 111 -3.84 6.86 -3.91
C MET A 111 -3.41 6.13 -2.64
N VAL A 112 -2.88 4.91 -2.76
CA VAL A 112 -2.43 4.12 -1.60
C VAL A 112 -1.20 4.75 -0.96
N ALA A 113 -0.22 5.20 -1.75
CA ALA A 113 0.95 5.90 -1.25
C ALA A 113 0.56 7.17 -0.47
N ALA A 114 -0.40 7.95 -0.99
CA ALA A 114 -0.93 9.13 -0.28
C ALA A 114 -1.61 8.75 1.05
N MET A 115 -2.38 7.67 1.11
CA MET A 115 -2.97 7.18 2.36
C MET A 115 -1.92 6.79 3.39
N LEU A 116 -0.85 6.11 2.97
CA LEU A 116 0.25 5.69 3.85
C LEU A 116 1.05 6.88 4.37
N LEU A 117 1.44 7.79 3.47
CA LEU A 117 2.35 8.89 3.78
C LEU A 117 1.66 10.07 4.45
N ARG A 118 0.44 10.42 4.00
CA ARG A 118 -0.29 11.62 4.41
C ARG A 118 -1.54 11.33 5.24
N GLY A 119 -1.89 10.05 5.41
CA GLY A 119 -3.06 9.62 6.16
C GLY A 119 -4.38 9.66 5.37
N ALA A 120 -4.44 10.28 4.22
CA ALA A 120 -5.61 10.28 3.35
C ALA A 120 -5.22 10.47 1.89
N ALA A 121 -5.99 9.86 0.98
CA ALA A 121 -5.90 10.12 -0.44
C ALA A 121 -7.07 10.98 -0.91
N HIS A 122 -6.82 11.81 -1.91
CA HIS A 122 -7.80 12.72 -2.48
C HIS A 122 -7.82 12.57 -4.00
N ALA A 123 -9.01 12.51 -4.56
CA ALA A 123 -9.21 12.56 -5.99
C ALA A 123 -10.37 13.50 -6.35
N GLU A 124 -10.30 14.15 -7.50
CA GLU A 124 -11.41 14.92 -8.05
C GLU A 124 -12.29 14.01 -8.89
N LYS A 125 -13.58 14.08 -8.66
CA LYS A 125 -14.62 13.41 -9.44
C LYS A 125 -14.91 14.20 -10.70
N LEU A 126 -14.67 13.61 -11.86
CA LEU A 126 -14.92 14.21 -13.17
C LEU A 126 -16.29 13.79 -13.68
N TYR A 127 -17.12 14.75 -14.06
CA TYR A 127 -18.48 14.52 -14.51
C TYR A 127 -18.73 15.06 -15.92
N ALA A 128 -19.46 14.28 -16.72
CA ALA A 128 -20.12 14.76 -17.93
C ALA A 128 -21.62 14.80 -17.65
N GLY A 129 -22.17 16.01 -17.51
CA GLY A 129 -23.53 16.18 -16.98
C GLY A 129 -23.64 15.66 -15.55
N ASN A 130 -24.49 14.65 -15.35
CA ASN A 130 -24.68 14.00 -14.04
C ASN A 130 -23.97 12.64 -13.91
N ARG A 131 -23.25 12.19 -14.96
CA ARG A 131 -22.56 10.91 -14.99
C ARG A 131 -21.10 11.08 -14.59
N LEU A 132 -20.62 10.30 -13.64
CA LEU A 132 -19.21 10.20 -13.32
C LEU A 132 -18.48 9.53 -14.50
N ILE A 133 -17.49 10.22 -15.06
CA ILE A 133 -16.70 9.74 -16.21
C ILE A 133 -15.25 9.49 -15.88
N GLY A 134 -14.76 9.94 -14.71
CA GLY A 134 -13.37 9.74 -14.34
C GLY A 134 -13.05 10.23 -12.95
N LEU A 135 -11.82 9.89 -12.52
CA LEU A 135 -11.22 10.28 -11.26
C LEU A 135 -9.81 10.83 -11.54
N SER A 136 -9.49 12.00 -10.99
CA SER A 136 -8.15 12.60 -11.11
C SER A 136 -7.51 12.68 -9.73
N PHE A 137 -6.35 12.07 -9.57
CA PHE A 137 -5.57 12.13 -8.33
C PHE A 137 -5.18 13.56 -8.01
N LEU A 138 -5.33 13.96 -6.76
CA LEU A 138 -4.90 15.26 -6.26
C LEU A 138 -3.67 15.07 -5.38
N ASP A 139 -2.54 15.58 -5.86
CA ASP A 139 -1.28 15.54 -5.14
C ASP A 139 -1.43 16.21 -3.76
N PRO A 140 -1.24 15.48 -2.66
CA PRO A 140 -1.40 16.03 -1.32
C PRO A 140 -0.47 17.21 -1.01
N ASP A 141 0.70 17.27 -1.67
CA ASP A 141 1.66 18.36 -1.48
C ASP A 141 1.18 19.69 -2.09
N LYS A 142 0.27 19.61 -3.04
CA LYS A 142 -0.33 20.77 -3.71
C LYS A 142 -1.73 21.10 -3.20
N LEU A 143 -2.40 20.13 -2.56
CA LEU A 143 -3.77 20.29 -2.07
C LEU A 143 -3.78 21.06 -0.75
N VAL A 144 -4.40 22.23 -0.73
CA VAL A 144 -4.62 23.00 0.48
C VAL A 144 -6.05 22.80 0.96
N VAL A 145 -6.19 22.31 2.20
CA VAL A 145 -7.49 22.10 2.83
C VAL A 145 -7.69 23.15 3.91
N ASN A 146 -8.67 24.03 3.70
CA ASN A 146 -9.05 25.08 4.64
C ASN A 146 -10.47 24.83 5.16
N ARG A 147 -10.90 25.64 6.15
CA ARG A 147 -12.31 25.70 6.57
C ARG A 147 -12.92 27.04 6.22
N ASP A 148 -14.19 27.03 5.83
CA ASP A 148 -14.97 28.28 5.68
C ASP A 148 -15.43 28.82 7.05
N ILE A 149 -16.10 29.95 7.03
CA ILE A 149 -16.65 30.58 8.25
C ILE A 149 -17.73 29.72 8.94
N GLN A 150 -18.31 28.73 8.23
CA GLN A 150 -19.24 27.75 8.78
C GLN A 150 -18.54 26.45 9.23
N GLY A 151 -17.20 26.41 9.18
CA GLY A 151 -16.41 25.22 9.56
C GLY A 151 -16.36 24.12 8.50
N ARG A 152 -16.92 24.31 7.30
CA ARG A 152 -16.92 23.32 6.21
C ARG A 152 -15.55 23.29 5.51
N LYS A 153 -15.07 22.11 5.15
CA LYS A 153 -13.79 21.95 4.43
C LYS A 153 -13.86 22.55 3.03
N ILE A 154 -12.89 23.39 2.69
CA ILE A 154 -12.66 23.96 1.37
C ILE A 154 -11.36 23.40 0.83
N PHE A 155 -11.38 22.97 -0.42
CA PHE A 155 -10.26 22.37 -1.11
C PHE A 155 -9.75 23.31 -2.20
N VAL A 156 -8.49 23.71 -2.10
CA VAL A 156 -7.85 24.63 -3.04
C VAL A 156 -6.70 23.87 -3.73
N TYR A 157 -6.70 23.86 -5.04
CA TYR A 157 -5.69 23.16 -5.84
C TYR A 157 -5.12 24.08 -6.92
N PRO A 158 -3.82 24.08 -7.18
CA PRO A 158 -3.21 24.91 -8.23
C PRO A 158 -3.62 24.38 -9.62
N ARG A 159 -3.75 25.29 -10.56
CA ARG A 159 -3.85 24.99 -11.99
C ARG A 159 -2.48 25.00 -12.63
N THR A 160 -2.40 24.49 -13.85
CA THR A 160 -1.18 24.50 -14.67
C THR A 160 -0.68 25.92 -15.00
N ASP A 161 -1.59 26.91 -15.05
CA ASP A 161 -1.29 28.33 -15.25
C ASP A 161 -0.79 29.06 -13.96
N GLY A 162 -0.61 28.33 -12.85
CA GLY A 162 -0.23 28.88 -11.55
C GLY A 162 -1.37 29.51 -10.76
N SER A 163 -2.57 29.65 -11.34
CA SER A 163 -3.77 30.12 -10.61
C SER A 163 -4.27 29.02 -9.65
N ARG A 164 -5.02 29.42 -8.62
CA ARG A 164 -5.64 28.49 -7.69
C ARG A 164 -7.11 28.34 -7.99
N ARG A 165 -7.63 27.11 -7.91
CA ARG A 165 -9.05 26.81 -8.02
C ARG A 165 -9.59 26.22 -6.73
N VAL A 166 -10.80 26.59 -6.38
CA VAL A 166 -11.56 25.92 -5.32
C VAL A 166 -12.28 24.74 -5.93
N ILE A 167 -12.11 23.57 -5.36
CA ILE A 167 -12.82 22.36 -5.75
C ILE A 167 -13.99 22.17 -4.77
N PRO A 168 -15.25 22.13 -5.25
CA PRO A 168 -16.41 21.89 -4.38
C PRO A 168 -16.31 20.56 -3.66
N ARG A 169 -16.80 20.50 -2.40
CA ARG A 169 -16.74 19.27 -1.59
C ARG A 169 -17.38 18.06 -2.28
N GLU A 170 -18.44 18.28 -3.03
CA GLU A 170 -19.18 17.26 -3.77
C GLU A 170 -18.35 16.63 -4.88
N ARG A 171 -17.36 17.37 -5.40
CA ARG A 171 -16.42 16.88 -6.43
C ARG A 171 -15.16 16.25 -5.86
N ILE A 172 -14.94 16.35 -4.56
CA ILE A 172 -13.79 15.69 -3.91
C ILE A 172 -14.21 14.31 -3.41
N TRP A 173 -13.42 13.33 -3.78
CA TRP A 173 -13.44 12.01 -3.19
C TRP A 173 -12.28 11.86 -2.21
N ILE A 174 -12.56 11.40 -1.00
CA ILE A 174 -11.58 11.25 0.08
C ILE A 174 -11.60 9.83 0.57
N ILE A 175 -10.42 9.19 0.59
CA ILE A 175 -10.23 7.89 1.24
C ILE A 175 -9.34 8.11 2.47
N PRO A 176 -9.90 8.09 3.69
CA PRO A 176 -9.09 8.19 4.90
C PRO A 176 -8.31 6.89 5.15
N GLY A 177 -7.08 7.03 5.60
CA GLY A 177 -6.28 5.95 6.12
C GLY A 177 -6.75 5.49 7.51
N PHE A 178 -5.82 5.12 8.38
CA PHE A 178 -6.12 4.84 9.78
C PHE A 178 -6.64 6.12 10.46
N THR A 179 -7.73 6.03 11.22
CA THR A 179 -8.38 7.17 11.88
C THR A 179 -8.46 6.93 13.38
N LEU A 180 -8.31 8.00 14.15
CA LEU A 180 -8.53 7.99 15.61
C LEU A 180 -9.88 8.65 15.99
N ASP A 181 -10.35 9.58 15.14
CA ASP A 181 -11.60 10.35 15.33
C ASP A 181 -12.75 9.85 14.45
N GLY A 182 -12.50 8.83 13.61
CA GLY A 182 -13.45 8.30 12.64
C GLY A 182 -13.64 9.15 11.37
N LEU A 183 -12.99 10.32 11.26
CA LEU A 183 -13.16 11.28 10.17
C LEU A 183 -11.87 11.57 9.41
N ASN A 184 -10.79 11.80 10.13
CA ASN A 184 -9.52 12.22 9.57
C ASN A 184 -8.52 11.07 9.65
N GLY A 185 -7.89 10.75 8.52
CA GLY A 185 -6.80 9.78 8.49
C GLY A 185 -5.54 10.38 9.12
N VAL A 186 -4.81 9.57 9.88
CA VAL A 186 -3.55 9.98 10.50
C VAL A 186 -2.37 9.51 9.67
N SER A 187 -1.37 10.36 9.50
CA SER A 187 -0.13 10.02 8.81
C SER A 187 0.71 9.08 9.67
N VAL A 188 1.12 7.95 9.11
CA VAL A 188 2.07 7.02 9.75
C VAL A 188 3.37 7.74 10.07
N ILE A 189 3.80 8.64 9.18
CA ILE A 189 5.06 9.39 9.32
C ILE A 189 4.99 10.38 10.48
N SER A 190 3.91 11.14 10.61
CA SER A 190 3.76 12.11 11.70
C SER A 190 3.71 11.44 13.06
N TYR A 191 3.01 10.31 13.18
CA TYR A 191 2.94 9.56 14.44
C TYR A 191 4.22 8.77 14.73
N GLY A 192 4.89 8.26 13.71
CA GLY A 192 6.17 7.55 13.82
C GLY A 192 7.41 8.46 13.77
N ALA A 193 7.26 9.77 13.85
CA ALA A 193 8.34 10.74 13.64
C ALA A 193 9.59 10.46 14.47
N LYS A 194 9.43 9.97 15.70
CA LYS A 194 10.55 9.58 16.56
C LYS A 194 11.37 8.44 15.96
N VAL A 195 10.72 7.41 15.43
CA VAL A 195 11.38 6.24 14.82
C VAL A 195 12.03 6.61 13.48
N PHE A 196 11.29 7.30 12.63
CA PHE A 196 11.82 7.74 11.33
C PHE A 196 12.95 8.75 11.48
N GLY A 197 12.84 9.68 12.43
CA GLY A 197 13.90 10.63 12.73
C GLY A 197 15.18 9.98 13.25
N ALA A 198 15.05 8.95 14.09
CA ALA A 198 16.20 8.17 14.55
C ALA A 198 16.90 7.44 13.39
N ALA A 199 16.14 6.82 12.47
CA ALA A 199 16.67 6.15 11.30
C ALA A 199 17.39 7.14 10.36
N ILE A 200 16.79 8.29 10.06
CA ILE A 200 17.40 9.35 9.23
C ILE A 200 18.69 9.86 9.88
N ALA A 201 18.69 10.05 11.20
CA ALA A 201 19.88 10.53 11.92
C ALA A 201 20.99 9.48 11.89
N ALA A 202 20.68 8.20 12.04
CA ALA A 202 21.63 7.09 11.94
C ALA A 202 22.28 7.02 10.54
N ASP A 203 21.48 7.13 9.48
CA ASP A 203 22.00 7.14 8.10
C ASP A 203 22.87 8.36 7.83
N ARG A 204 22.49 9.53 8.33
CA ARG A 204 23.33 10.75 8.23
C ARG A 204 24.64 10.61 9.00
N ALA A 205 24.60 9.98 10.18
CA ALA A 205 25.81 9.73 10.97
C ALA A 205 26.76 8.78 10.23
N ALA A 206 26.24 7.68 9.69
CA ALA A 206 26.99 6.74 8.88
C ALA A 206 27.63 7.43 7.64
N ALA A 207 26.83 8.20 6.89
CA ALA A 207 27.30 8.93 5.73
C ALA A 207 28.44 9.93 6.06
N ARG A 208 28.35 10.63 7.21
CA ARG A 208 29.42 11.51 7.69
C ARG A 208 30.70 10.75 8.03
N THR A 209 30.55 9.59 8.68
CA THR A 209 31.70 8.75 9.04
C THR A 209 32.43 8.26 7.78
N PHE A 210 31.68 7.81 6.76
CA PHE A 210 32.26 7.41 5.46
C PHE A 210 32.87 8.59 4.70
N LYS A 211 32.18 9.75 4.68
CA LYS A 211 32.70 10.96 4.03
C LYS A 211 34.03 11.43 4.62
N ASN A 212 34.19 11.28 5.93
CA ASN A 212 35.41 11.62 6.63
C ASN A 212 36.47 10.51 6.59
N GLY A 213 36.33 9.51 5.69
CA GLY A 213 37.32 8.44 5.53
C GLY A 213 37.46 7.53 6.74
N LEU A 214 36.37 7.31 7.54
CA LEU A 214 36.39 6.61 8.82
C LEU A 214 37.30 7.26 9.88
N LEU A 215 37.79 8.46 9.62
CA LEU A 215 38.61 9.20 10.58
C LEU A 215 37.73 9.66 11.73
N GLN A 216 38.10 9.19 12.92
CA GLN A 216 37.50 9.66 14.17
C GLN A 216 37.87 11.17 14.34
N THR A 217 37.07 11.91 15.10
CA THR A 217 37.43 13.29 15.47
C THR A 217 38.75 13.25 16.20
N VAL A 218 39.80 13.61 15.49
CA VAL A 218 41.16 13.63 16.02
C VAL A 218 41.41 15.02 16.58
N TYR A 219 41.94 15.08 17.79
CA TYR A 219 42.53 16.31 18.31
C TYR A 219 44.06 16.24 18.18
N TYR A 220 44.64 17.38 17.88
CA TYR A 220 46.08 17.52 17.83
C TYR A 220 46.55 18.33 19.02
N LYS A 221 47.40 17.71 19.84
CA LYS A 221 48.00 18.38 20.97
C LYS A 221 49.40 18.89 20.56
N VAL A 222 49.58 20.19 20.58
CA VAL A 222 50.85 20.84 20.24
C VAL A 222 51.58 21.17 21.52
N ALA A 223 52.87 20.89 21.59
CA ALA A 223 53.67 21.12 22.79
C ALA A 223 53.80 22.59 23.21
N THR A 224 53.63 23.52 22.24
CA THR A 224 53.79 24.95 22.47
C THR A 224 52.55 25.72 22.01
N PHE A 225 52.20 26.83 22.68
CA PHE A 225 51.11 27.70 22.24
C PHE A 225 51.44 28.34 20.89
N LEU A 226 50.64 28.05 19.87
CA LEU A 226 50.74 28.65 18.56
C LEU A 226 50.06 30.04 18.55
N LYS A 227 50.69 31.01 17.87
CA LYS A 227 50.01 32.28 17.53
C LYS A 227 48.85 32.04 16.60
N PRO A 228 47.83 32.92 16.55
CA PRO A 228 46.66 32.74 15.70
C PRO A 228 46.97 32.35 14.26
N ASP A 229 47.87 33.11 13.61
CA ASP A 229 48.28 32.89 12.22
C ASP A 229 48.93 31.51 12.00
N GLN A 230 49.81 31.10 12.91
CA GLN A 230 50.46 29.79 12.89
C GLN A 230 49.45 28.64 13.12
N ARG A 231 48.42 28.90 13.93
CA ARG A 231 47.35 27.92 14.16
C ARG A 231 46.55 27.70 12.91
N ASP A 232 46.15 28.74 12.19
CA ASP A 232 45.37 28.67 10.96
C ASP A 232 46.16 28.04 9.83
N GLU A 233 47.46 28.36 9.71
CA GLU A 233 48.35 27.72 8.74
C GLU A 233 48.55 26.22 9.02
N PHE A 234 48.81 25.84 10.27
CA PHE A 234 48.92 24.46 10.71
C PHE A 234 47.63 23.68 10.39
N LYS A 235 46.46 24.26 10.72
CA LYS A 235 45.16 23.67 10.46
C LYS A 235 44.90 23.47 8.96
N LYS A 236 45.23 24.48 8.15
CA LYS A 236 45.07 24.43 6.69
C LYS A 236 45.98 23.37 6.05
N ASN A 237 47.23 23.29 6.43
CA ASN A 237 48.20 22.33 5.91
C ASN A 237 47.80 20.89 6.30
N LEU A 238 47.42 20.69 7.56
CA LEU A 238 46.96 19.38 8.05
C LEU A 238 45.72 18.90 7.34
N MET A 239 44.70 19.75 7.23
CA MET A 239 43.46 19.40 6.53
C MET A 239 43.70 19.14 5.04
N GLY A 240 44.53 19.93 4.38
CA GLY A 240 44.90 19.70 2.98
C GLY A 240 45.63 18.40 2.73
N THR A 241 46.46 17.93 3.67
CA THR A 241 47.14 16.63 3.60
C THR A 241 46.15 15.49 3.77
N ILE A 242 45.23 15.61 4.73
CA ILE A 242 44.18 14.61 4.98
C ILE A 242 43.23 14.52 3.79
N GLU A 243 42.79 15.65 3.22
CA GLU A 243 41.91 15.68 2.05
C GLU A 243 42.50 15.01 0.81
N ARG A 244 43.85 15.07 0.66
CA ARG A 244 44.58 14.36 -0.41
C ARG A 244 44.78 12.87 -0.14
N GLY A 245 44.36 12.37 1.04
CA GLY A 245 44.58 10.98 1.44
C GLY A 245 46.03 10.66 1.82
N GLU A 246 46.86 11.67 2.06
CA GLU A 246 48.24 11.50 2.46
C GLU A 246 48.36 11.38 3.99
N THR A 247 49.40 10.68 4.46
CA THR A 247 49.64 10.54 5.89
C THR A 247 50.30 11.83 6.41
N PRO A 248 49.65 12.55 7.36
CA PRO A 248 50.25 13.78 7.91
C PRO A 248 51.48 13.44 8.76
N LEU A 249 52.58 14.12 8.52
CA LEU A 249 53.77 14.09 9.36
C LEU A 249 53.61 15.10 10.49
N LEU A 250 53.67 14.61 11.74
CA LEU A 250 53.58 15.46 12.93
C LEU A 250 54.95 15.76 13.47
N GLU A 251 55.33 17.04 13.49
CA GLU A 251 56.62 17.52 13.97
C GLU A 251 56.48 18.30 15.29
N GLY A 252 57.61 18.59 15.93
CA GLY A 252 57.67 19.53 17.07
C GLY A 252 56.92 19.08 18.34
N GLY A 253 56.84 17.80 18.59
CA GLY A 253 56.17 17.28 19.78
C GLY A 253 54.66 17.35 19.69
N THR A 254 54.11 17.39 18.48
CA THR A 254 52.68 17.30 18.21
C THR A 254 52.25 15.85 18.38
N ASP A 255 51.23 15.62 19.18
CA ASP A 255 50.58 14.28 19.39
C ASP A 255 49.14 14.29 18.87
N ALA A 256 48.72 13.21 18.33
CA ALA A 256 47.38 13.04 17.82
C ALA A 256 46.58 12.04 18.68
N GLY A 257 45.50 12.49 19.22
CA GLY A 257 44.58 11.66 19.99
C GLY A 257 43.18 11.63 19.39
N SER A 258 42.46 10.54 19.57
CA SER A 258 41.07 10.42 19.12
C SER A 258 40.12 10.87 20.22
N LEU A 259 39.21 11.79 19.91
CA LEU A 259 38.12 12.27 20.76
C LEU A 259 36.80 11.47 20.51
N GLY A 260 36.86 10.22 20.19
CA GLY A 260 35.66 9.44 19.93
C GLY A 260 35.58 8.18 20.76
N ILE A 261 34.39 7.93 21.31
CA ILE A 261 34.00 6.56 21.69
C ILE A 261 33.93 5.81 20.37
N LYS A 262 34.71 4.74 20.21
CA LYS A 262 34.51 3.81 19.08
C LYS A 262 33.11 3.22 19.24
N PRO A 263 32.10 3.56 18.46
CA PRO A 263 30.98 2.67 18.33
C PRO A 263 31.60 1.40 17.72
N SER A 264 31.49 0.26 18.38
CA SER A 264 31.88 -0.97 17.70
C SER A 264 31.06 -1.02 16.42
N ASP A 265 31.67 -1.31 15.28
CA ASP A 265 30.98 -1.41 13.99
C ASP A 265 29.76 -2.35 14.08
N ALA A 266 29.82 -3.36 14.95
CA ALA A 266 28.73 -4.22 15.32
C ALA A 266 27.52 -3.47 15.92
N GLN A 267 27.72 -2.53 16.83
CA GLN A 267 26.58 -1.78 17.44
C GLN A 267 25.90 -0.85 16.43
N LEU A 268 26.65 -0.31 15.48
CA LEU A 268 26.07 0.51 14.41
C LEU A 268 25.22 -0.34 13.45
N LEU A 269 25.70 -1.52 13.07
CA LEU A 269 24.97 -2.47 12.23
C LEU A 269 23.72 -2.99 12.93
N GLU A 270 23.83 -3.37 14.21
CA GLU A 270 22.69 -3.83 15.01
C GLU A 270 21.63 -2.72 15.19
N SER A 271 22.03 -1.48 15.40
CA SER A 271 21.13 -0.33 15.46
C SER A 271 20.41 -0.09 14.13
N ARG A 272 21.08 -0.28 12.99
CA ARG A 272 20.44 -0.17 11.66
C ARG A 272 19.45 -1.31 11.42
N ALA A 273 19.81 -2.55 11.75
CA ALA A 273 18.90 -3.70 11.67
C ALA A 273 17.64 -3.48 12.52
N PHE A 274 17.78 -2.98 13.74
CA PHE A 274 16.64 -2.61 14.60
C PHE A 274 15.78 -1.50 14.00
N SER A 275 16.37 -0.53 13.30
CA SER A 275 15.64 0.53 12.61
C SER A 275 14.76 -0.02 11.50
N VAL A 276 15.26 -0.98 10.70
CA VAL A 276 14.48 -1.67 9.64
C VAL A 276 13.26 -2.38 10.24
N GLU A 277 13.46 -3.20 11.28
CA GLU A 277 12.36 -3.90 11.95
C GLU A 277 11.31 -2.93 12.54
N SER A 278 11.76 -1.80 13.09
CA SER A 278 10.88 -0.79 13.65
C SER A 278 10.03 -0.11 12.59
N ILE A 279 10.63 0.25 11.44
CA ILE A 279 9.91 0.83 10.30
C ILE A 279 8.91 -0.17 9.73
N CYS A 280 9.31 -1.43 9.56
CA CYS A 280 8.42 -2.50 9.10
C CYS A 280 7.19 -2.66 10.01
N ARG A 281 7.34 -2.54 11.33
CA ARG A 281 6.22 -2.57 12.29
C ARG A 281 5.24 -1.41 12.10
N TRP A 282 5.70 -0.20 11.79
CA TRP A 282 4.84 0.94 11.50
C TRP A 282 3.98 0.74 10.27
N PHE A 283 4.52 0.10 9.22
CA PHE A 283 3.79 -0.23 8.00
C PHE A 283 3.10 -1.60 8.05
N ARG A 284 3.30 -2.39 9.12
CA ARG A 284 2.84 -3.79 9.25
C ARG A 284 3.34 -4.70 8.13
N VAL A 285 4.53 -4.44 7.64
CA VAL A 285 5.18 -5.26 6.61
C VAL A 285 6.12 -6.26 7.29
N PRO A 286 6.04 -7.55 6.96
CA PRO A 286 7.03 -8.52 7.44
C PRO A 286 8.45 -8.16 6.96
N PRO A 287 9.46 -8.10 7.83
CA PRO A 287 10.81 -7.64 7.46
C PRO A 287 11.45 -8.40 6.30
N TRP A 288 11.18 -9.69 6.17
CA TRP A 288 11.70 -10.51 5.08
C TRP A 288 11.23 -10.06 3.69
N MET A 289 10.04 -9.45 3.58
CA MET A 289 9.52 -8.92 2.30
C MET A 289 10.27 -7.69 1.80
N VAL A 290 11.01 -7.02 2.68
CA VAL A 290 11.86 -5.87 2.33
C VAL A 290 13.36 -6.22 2.34
N GLY A 291 13.68 -7.52 2.25
CA GLY A 291 15.06 -8.02 2.17
C GLY A 291 15.78 -8.18 3.50
N HIS A 292 15.10 -8.03 4.64
CA HIS A 292 15.70 -8.22 5.97
C HIS A 292 15.41 -9.65 6.47
N THR A 293 16.33 -10.57 6.22
CA THR A 293 16.15 -12.02 6.45
C THR A 293 16.90 -12.57 7.66
N GLU A 294 17.67 -11.76 8.39
CA GLU A 294 18.60 -12.21 9.45
C GLU A 294 17.97 -13.06 10.56
N LYS A 295 16.65 -12.94 10.79
CA LYS A 295 15.92 -13.70 11.81
C LYS A 295 14.80 -14.58 11.22
N SER A 296 14.78 -14.78 9.90
CA SER A 296 13.75 -15.57 9.24
C SER A 296 14.19 -17.04 9.16
N THR A 297 13.58 -17.88 9.98
CA THR A 297 13.81 -19.34 9.99
C THR A 297 12.77 -20.13 9.21
N SER A 298 11.88 -19.45 8.47
CA SER A 298 10.74 -20.09 7.80
C SER A 298 11.11 -20.55 6.39
N TRP A 299 11.25 -21.85 6.19
CA TRP A 299 11.35 -22.51 4.90
C TRP A 299 10.01 -23.25 4.60
N GLY A 300 9.53 -23.19 3.37
CA GLY A 300 8.36 -23.95 2.93
C GLY A 300 7.02 -23.39 3.44
N SER A 301 6.24 -24.19 4.15
CA SER A 301 4.88 -23.87 4.63
C SER A 301 4.79 -22.57 5.48
N GLY A 302 5.87 -22.13 6.07
CA GLY A 302 5.92 -20.89 6.84
C GLY A 302 5.78 -19.63 5.97
N ILE A 303 6.27 -19.64 4.74
CA ILE A 303 6.18 -18.51 3.81
C ILE A 303 4.73 -18.30 3.38
N GLU A 304 3.99 -19.36 3.06
CA GLU A 304 2.58 -19.29 2.69
C GLU A 304 1.73 -18.68 3.82
N GLN A 305 1.92 -19.12 5.05
CA GLN A 305 1.22 -18.59 6.22
C GLN A 305 1.56 -17.11 6.45
N GLN A 306 2.81 -16.70 6.23
CA GLN A 306 3.21 -15.30 6.32
C GLN A 306 2.60 -14.44 5.21
N MET A 307 2.47 -14.97 3.98
CA MET A 307 1.76 -14.30 2.88
C MET A 307 0.27 -14.13 3.20
N ILE A 308 -0.39 -15.14 3.74
CA ILE A 308 -1.79 -15.05 4.20
C ILE A 308 -1.91 -14.01 5.31
N GLY A 309 -0.97 -14.00 6.26
CA GLY A 309 -0.91 -13.00 7.32
C GLY A 309 -0.75 -11.58 6.77
N PHE A 310 0.15 -11.37 5.81
CA PHE A 310 0.32 -10.07 5.14
C PHE A 310 -0.95 -9.64 4.39
N LEU A 311 -1.57 -10.54 3.64
CA LEU A 311 -2.85 -10.25 2.96
C LEU A 311 -3.94 -9.89 3.97
N THR A 312 -4.10 -10.66 5.04
CA THR A 312 -5.19 -10.48 5.99
C THR A 312 -5.02 -9.24 6.86
N PHE A 313 -3.83 -9.04 7.44
CA PHE A 313 -3.61 -8.03 8.48
C PHE A 313 -3.02 -6.73 7.95
N THR A 314 -2.32 -6.76 6.82
CA THR A 314 -1.71 -5.56 6.22
C THR A 314 -2.56 -5.03 5.07
N LEU A 315 -2.80 -5.82 4.03
CA LEU A 315 -3.52 -5.37 2.84
C LEU A 315 -5.03 -5.30 3.06
N GLY A 316 -5.62 -6.30 3.69
CA GLY A 316 -7.08 -6.41 3.88
C GLY A 316 -7.77 -5.16 4.42
N PRO A 317 -7.24 -4.49 5.48
CA PRO A 317 -7.79 -3.23 5.96
C PRO A 317 -7.80 -2.10 4.92
N TRP A 318 -6.76 -2.01 4.07
CA TRP A 318 -6.68 -1.01 3.00
C TRP A 318 -7.65 -1.31 1.88
N LEU A 319 -7.72 -2.56 1.42
CA LEU A 319 -8.66 -3.01 0.40
C LEU A 319 -10.09 -2.69 0.82
N ARG A 320 -10.46 -3.05 2.06
CA ARG A 320 -11.80 -2.81 2.59
C ARG A 320 -12.16 -1.33 2.68
N ARG A 321 -11.20 -0.46 3.05
CA ARG A 321 -11.39 1.00 3.07
C ARG A 321 -11.69 1.55 1.69
N ILE A 322 -10.94 1.12 0.69
CA ILE A 322 -11.13 1.54 -0.71
C ILE A 322 -12.51 1.08 -1.21
N GLU A 323 -12.86 -0.20 -1.04
CA GLU A 323 -14.16 -0.76 -1.43
C GLU A 323 -15.34 0.00 -0.80
N GLN A 324 -15.24 0.29 0.49
CA GLN A 324 -16.27 1.03 1.21
C GLN A 324 -16.33 2.52 0.78
N ALA A 325 -15.19 3.15 0.53
CA ALA A 325 -15.14 4.53 0.04
C ALA A 325 -15.75 4.66 -1.36
N ILE A 326 -15.51 3.68 -2.24
CA ILE A 326 -16.17 3.59 -3.55
C ILE A 326 -17.68 3.50 -3.38
N SER A 327 -18.14 2.56 -2.56
CA SER A 327 -19.56 2.37 -2.31
C SER A 327 -20.22 3.63 -1.73
N LYS A 328 -19.55 4.30 -0.80
CA LYS A 328 -20.07 5.49 -0.11
C LYS A 328 -20.15 6.71 -1.02
N ASP A 329 -19.12 7.00 -1.80
CA ASP A 329 -18.94 8.31 -2.43
C ASP A 329 -19.07 8.31 -3.97
N LEU A 330 -18.97 7.14 -4.62
CA LEU A 330 -19.01 7.02 -6.08
C LEU A 330 -20.29 6.35 -6.60
N LEU A 331 -21.00 5.59 -5.75
CA LEU A 331 -22.29 4.99 -6.08
C LEU A 331 -23.44 5.83 -5.52
N THR A 332 -24.52 5.93 -6.28
CA THR A 332 -25.75 6.53 -5.81
C THR A 332 -26.45 5.66 -4.75
N ALA A 333 -27.37 6.21 -3.98
CA ALA A 333 -28.09 5.48 -2.94
C ALA A 333 -28.83 4.23 -3.50
N GLY A 334 -29.42 4.36 -4.70
CA GLY A 334 -30.09 3.22 -5.38
C GLY A 334 -29.12 2.15 -5.88
N GLU A 335 -27.94 2.57 -6.38
CA GLU A 335 -26.93 1.64 -6.88
C GLU A 335 -26.28 0.83 -5.76
N ARG A 336 -26.09 1.39 -4.56
CA ARG A 336 -25.43 0.70 -3.41
C ARG A 336 -26.14 -0.60 -2.98
N THR A 337 -27.42 -0.69 -3.20
CA THR A 337 -28.19 -1.90 -2.88
C THR A 337 -27.87 -3.04 -3.84
N ARG A 338 -27.57 -2.71 -5.09
CA ARG A 338 -27.39 -3.65 -6.20
C ARG A 338 -25.92 -3.88 -6.55
N TYR A 339 -25.10 -2.82 -6.52
CA TYR A 339 -23.71 -2.87 -6.96
C TYR A 339 -22.73 -2.66 -5.81
N TYR A 340 -21.52 -3.18 -5.94
CA TYR A 340 -20.39 -2.95 -5.06
C TYR A 340 -19.07 -3.20 -5.78
N ALA A 341 -18.01 -2.53 -5.35
CA ALA A 341 -16.66 -2.80 -5.81
C ALA A 341 -15.96 -3.83 -4.90
N LYS A 342 -15.15 -4.69 -5.48
CA LYS A 342 -14.36 -5.66 -4.73
C LYS A 342 -13.04 -5.96 -5.44
N PHE A 343 -11.96 -6.08 -4.66
CA PHE A 343 -10.67 -6.56 -5.14
C PHE A 343 -10.67 -8.09 -5.28
N ALA A 344 -10.06 -8.56 -6.35
CA ALA A 344 -9.78 -9.98 -6.54
C ALA A 344 -8.45 -10.33 -5.88
N VAL A 345 -8.50 -10.82 -4.65
CA VAL A 345 -7.30 -11.18 -3.86
C VAL A 345 -6.81 -12.59 -4.10
N GLU A 346 -7.62 -13.40 -4.76
CA GLU A 346 -7.35 -14.80 -5.04
C GLU A 346 -6.05 -15.00 -5.85
N GLY A 347 -5.68 -14.02 -6.68
CA GLY A 347 -4.43 -14.01 -7.44
C GLY A 347 -3.17 -14.01 -6.58
N LEU A 348 -3.18 -13.31 -5.44
CA LEU A 348 -2.04 -13.28 -4.50
C LEU A 348 -1.82 -14.61 -3.77
N LEU A 349 -2.91 -15.35 -3.52
CA LEU A 349 -2.85 -16.65 -2.86
C LEU A 349 -2.46 -17.79 -3.82
N ARG A 350 -2.42 -17.50 -5.13
CA ARG A 350 -2.13 -18.46 -6.20
C ARG A 350 -0.70 -18.41 -6.70
N ALA A 351 0.23 -17.87 -5.92
CA ALA A 351 1.62 -17.66 -6.35
C ALA A 351 2.35 -18.96 -6.73
N ASP A 352 1.93 -20.11 -6.17
CA ASP A 352 2.47 -21.43 -6.52
C ASP A 352 1.56 -22.17 -7.51
N SER A 353 2.16 -22.71 -8.59
CA SER A 353 1.45 -23.49 -9.60
C SER A 353 0.86 -24.79 -9.05
N ALA A 354 1.50 -25.40 -8.07
CA ALA A 354 1.02 -26.61 -7.41
C ALA A 354 -0.20 -26.31 -6.51
N GLY A 355 -0.11 -25.24 -5.71
CA GLY A 355 -1.23 -24.77 -4.88
C GLY A 355 -2.43 -24.35 -5.72
N ARG A 356 -2.19 -23.67 -6.84
CA ARG A 356 -3.24 -23.29 -7.81
C ARG A 356 -3.92 -24.50 -8.43
N ALA A 357 -3.15 -25.48 -8.89
CA ALA A 357 -3.69 -26.72 -9.44
C ALA A 357 -4.54 -27.49 -8.40
N ALA A 358 -4.08 -27.59 -7.16
CA ALA A 358 -4.80 -28.20 -6.07
C ALA A 358 -6.10 -27.46 -5.73
N PHE A 359 -6.06 -26.12 -5.69
CA PHE A 359 -7.26 -25.30 -5.49
C PHE A 359 -8.31 -25.52 -6.57
N TYR A 360 -7.93 -25.45 -7.86
CA TYR A 360 -8.85 -25.66 -8.95
C TYR A 360 -9.41 -27.08 -8.96
N ALA A 361 -8.57 -28.08 -8.71
CA ALA A 361 -9.03 -29.46 -8.61
C ALA A 361 -10.08 -29.63 -7.50
N ALA A 362 -9.83 -29.03 -6.31
CA ALA A 362 -10.79 -29.07 -5.21
C ALA A 362 -12.10 -28.35 -5.55
N MET A 363 -12.04 -27.16 -6.17
CA MET A 363 -13.25 -26.38 -6.53
C MET A 363 -14.11 -27.06 -7.59
N VAL A 364 -13.49 -27.65 -8.62
CA VAL A 364 -14.20 -28.36 -9.69
C VAL A 364 -14.76 -29.69 -9.19
N ASN A 365 -13.97 -30.46 -8.42
CA ASN A 365 -14.43 -31.77 -7.91
C ASN A 365 -15.56 -31.68 -6.89
N ASN A 366 -15.62 -30.55 -6.14
CA ASN A 366 -16.72 -30.28 -5.20
C ASN A 366 -17.91 -29.54 -5.84
N GLY A 367 -17.92 -29.32 -7.15
CA GLY A 367 -19.00 -28.65 -7.85
C GLY A 367 -19.19 -27.19 -7.50
N ILE A 368 -18.13 -26.49 -7.09
CA ILE A 368 -18.15 -25.07 -6.72
C ILE A 368 -17.86 -24.20 -7.95
N LEU A 369 -16.93 -24.63 -8.81
CA LEU A 369 -16.58 -23.97 -10.07
C LEU A 369 -16.77 -24.93 -11.24
N THR A 370 -17.16 -24.37 -12.39
CA THR A 370 -17.13 -25.07 -13.67
C THR A 370 -15.70 -25.04 -14.23
N ARG A 371 -15.41 -25.91 -15.20
CA ARG A 371 -14.13 -25.88 -15.91
C ARG A 371 -13.96 -24.62 -16.73
N ASP A 372 -15.04 -24.04 -17.25
CA ASP A 372 -15.00 -22.78 -18.00
C ASP A 372 -14.70 -21.59 -17.10
N GLU A 373 -15.25 -21.54 -15.88
CA GLU A 373 -14.87 -20.52 -14.89
C GLU A 373 -13.38 -20.62 -14.51
N VAL A 374 -12.83 -21.83 -14.39
CA VAL A 374 -11.38 -22.02 -14.17
C VAL A 374 -10.57 -21.57 -15.36
N ARG A 375 -11.04 -21.81 -16.61
CA ARG A 375 -10.39 -21.32 -17.83
C ARG A 375 -10.39 -19.81 -17.88
N GLU A 376 -11.49 -19.15 -17.56
CA GLU A 376 -11.59 -17.68 -17.47
C GLU A 376 -10.66 -17.11 -16.42
N LEU A 377 -10.49 -17.77 -15.27
CA LEU A 377 -9.52 -17.39 -14.24
C LEU A 377 -8.05 -17.51 -14.69
N GLU A 378 -7.77 -18.28 -15.74
CA GLU A 378 -6.45 -18.47 -16.37
C GLU A 378 -6.36 -17.75 -17.73
N ASP A 379 -7.21 -16.74 -17.98
CA ASP A 379 -7.27 -15.92 -19.21
C ASP A 379 -7.41 -16.78 -20.49
N ARG A 380 -8.16 -17.89 -20.41
CA ARG A 380 -8.44 -18.79 -21.53
C ARG A 380 -9.92 -18.71 -21.91
N GLU A 381 -10.18 -18.73 -23.19
CA GLU A 381 -11.57 -18.74 -23.71
C GLU A 381 -12.39 -19.92 -23.19
N PRO A 382 -13.67 -19.72 -22.77
CA PRO A 382 -14.58 -20.78 -22.41
C PRO A 382 -14.79 -21.76 -23.59
N MET A 383 -14.92 -23.05 -23.29
CA MET A 383 -15.17 -24.07 -24.30
C MET A 383 -16.66 -24.37 -24.47
N GLY A 384 -17.49 -24.04 -23.48
CA GLY A 384 -18.92 -24.35 -23.48
C GLY A 384 -19.23 -25.84 -23.32
N GLY A 385 -20.49 -26.20 -23.54
CA GLY A 385 -20.95 -27.57 -23.42
C GLY A 385 -20.69 -28.17 -22.04
N ASN A 386 -20.07 -29.34 -21.96
CA ASN A 386 -19.76 -30.01 -20.70
C ASN A 386 -18.76 -29.27 -19.80
N ALA A 387 -18.03 -28.31 -20.33
CA ALA A 387 -17.10 -27.49 -19.55
C ALA A 387 -17.82 -26.41 -18.73
N ALA A 388 -19.00 -25.99 -19.17
CA ALA A 388 -19.85 -24.98 -18.51
C ALA A 388 -20.77 -25.62 -17.43
N VAL A 389 -20.73 -26.95 -17.24
CA VAL A 389 -21.58 -27.64 -16.29
C VAL A 389 -20.81 -27.98 -15.02
N LEU A 390 -21.42 -27.74 -13.86
CA LEU A 390 -20.88 -28.18 -12.57
C LEU A 390 -20.79 -29.69 -12.52
N THR A 391 -19.65 -30.22 -12.09
CA THR A 391 -19.42 -31.66 -11.97
C THR A 391 -19.02 -32.00 -10.54
N VAL A 392 -19.49 -33.17 -10.05
CA VAL A 392 -19.10 -33.72 -8.76
C VAL A 392 -18.59 -35.15 -8.95
N GLN A 393 -17.76 -35.62 -8.04
CA GLN A 393 -17.37 -37.04 -8.06
C GLN A 393 -18.58 -37.92 -7.79
N SER A 394 -18.86 -38.89 -8.68
CA SER A 394 -19.97 -39.82 -8.56
C SER A 394 -19.92 -40.73 -7.31
N ALA A 395 -18.74 -40.79 -6.67
CA ALA A 395 -18.54 -41.54 -5.43
C ALA A 395 -19.06 -40.83 -4.17
N MET A 396 -19.45 -39.54 -4.25
CA MET A 396 -20.07 -38.81 -3.14
C MET A 396 -21.57 -39.11 -3.08
N LEU A 397 -21.99 -39.78 -2.03
CA LEU A 397 -23.41 -40.04 -1.73
C LEU A 397 -23.83 -39.16 -0.54
N PRO A 398 -25.09 -38.69 -0.51
CA PRO A 398 -25.64 -38.06 0.69
C PRO A 398 -25.49 -38.98 1.89
N LEU A 399 -25.22 -38.42 3.07
CA LEU A 399 -25.07 -39.22 4.30
C LEU A 399 -26.28 -40.09 4.59
N ASP A 400 -27.49 -39.62 4.27
CA ASP A 400 -28.77 -40.30 4.42
C ASP A 400 -28.96 -41.47 3.43
N ALA A 401 -28.14 -41.49 2.36
CA ALA A 401 -28.13 -42.59 1.38
C ALA A 401 -27.09 -43.67 1.71
N LEU A 402 -26.22 -43.42 2.69
CA LEU A 402 -25.26 -44.39 3.21
C LEU A 402 -26.01 -45.44 4.07
N GLY A 403 -26.50 -46.47 3.49
CA GLY A 403 -27.28 -47.52 4.13
C GLY A 403 -28.48 -47.99 3.28
N GLN A 404 -28.89 -47.16 2.32
CA GLN A 404 -29.94 -47.55 1.38
C GLN A 404 -29.40 -48.34 0.17
N ASN A 405 -28.11 -48.23 -0.13
CA ASN A 405 -27.44 -48.96 -1.20
C ASN A 405 -27.24 -50.46 -0.89
N ASP A 406 -27.37 -50.89 0.37
CA ASP A 406 -27.30 -52.31 0.70
C ASP A 406 -28.46 -53.07 0.09
N GLN A 407 -29.64 -52.47 -0.06
CA GLN A 407 -30.77 -53.14 -0.71
C GLN A 407 -30.56 -53.29 -2.23
N GLN A 408 -30.02 -52.28 -2.91
CA GLN A 408 -29.67 -52.38 -4.32
C GLN A 408 -28.50 -53.33 -4.56
N ALA A 409 -27.50 -53.31 -3.71
CA ALA A 409 -26.38 -54.25 -3.78
C ALA A 409 -26.83 -55.69 -3.48
N GLN A 410 -27.78 -55.89 -2.56
CA GLN A 410 -28.39 -57.18 -2.30
C GLN A 410 -29.26 -57.65 -3.47
N GLN A 411 -30.06 -56.78 -4.12
CA GLN A 411 -30.81 -57.10 -5.31
C GLN A 411 -29.93 -57.47 -6.50
N VAL A 412 -28.83 -56.70 -6.73
CA VAL A 412 -27.86 -57.03 -7.79
C VAL A 412 -27.13 -58.34 -7.49
N ARG A 413 -26.76 -58.60 -6.24
CA ARG A 413 -26.18 -59.90 -5.82
C ARG A 413 -27.15 -61.04 -5.96
N ALA A 414 -28.43 -60.83 -5.62
CA ALA A 414 -29.48 -61.85 -5.79
C ALA A 414 -29.75 -62.16 -7.27
N SER A 415 -29.80 -61.12 -8.13
CA SER A 415 -29.99 -61.34 -9.58
C SER A 415 -28.75 -61.97 -10.23
N LEU A 416 -27.55 -61.63 -9.81
CA LEU A 416 -26.31 -62.27 -10.26
C LEU A 416 -26.21 -63.73 -9.82
N ARG A 417 -26.63 -64.06 -8.58
CA ARG A 417 -26.67 -65.42 -8.08
C ARG A 417 -27.73 -66.29 -8.83
N ALA A 418 -28.89 -65.68 -9.09
CA ALA A 418 -29.96 -66.37 -9.90
C ALA A 418 -29.47 -66.62 -11.35
N LEU A 419 -28.72 -65.68 -11.94
CA LEU A 419 -28.16 -65.82 -13.29
C LEU A 419 -27.04 -66.88 -13.35
N LEU A 420 -26.29 -67.03 -12.26
CA LEU A 420 -25.19 -68.00 -12.17
C LEU A 420 -25.60 -69.36 -11.60
N GLY A 421 -26.87 -69.54 -11.28
CA GLY A 421 -27.41 -70.85 -10.77
C GLY A 421 -26.81 -71.20 -9.38
N ILE A 422 -26.42 -70.22 -8.57
CA ILE A 422 -25.86 -70.46 -7.23
C ILE A 422 -27.00 -70.36 -6.21
N GLU A 423 -27.44 -71.52 -5.65
CA GLU A 423 -28.45 -71.61 -4.59
C GLU A 423 -27.95 -71.01 -3.27
N GLU A 424 -28.86 -70.35 -2.53
CA GLU A 424 -28.54 -69.82 -1.20
C GLU A 424 -28.21 -70.96 -0.25
N PRO A 425 -27.09 -70.84 0.55
CA PRO A 425 -26.91 -71.82 1.63
C PRO A 425 -28.03 -71.66 2.64
N ALA A 426 -28.69 -72.76 2.92
CA ALA A 426 -29.81 -72.85 3.86
C ALA A 426 -29.38 -72.18 5.20
N ALA A 427 -30.17 -71.18 5.65
CA ALA A 427 -29.98 -70.53 6.94
C ALA A 427 -30.04 -71.64 8.03
N ALA A 428 -28.93 -71.77 8.78
CA ALA A 428 -28.88 -72.55 9.98
C ALA A 428 -29.94 -72.00 10.96
N ARG A 429 -30.94 -72.79 11.23
CA ARG A 429 -31.89 -72.52 12.32
C ARG A 429 -31.25 -73.00 13.59
N ASP A 430 -30.93 -72.04 14.47
CA ASP A 430 -30.84 -72.26 15.91
C ASP A 430 -31.94 -71.49 16.63
#